data_3ba36f0ce1fc4762adc5dd1994cdb60d
#
_entry.id   3ba36f0ce1fc4762adc5dd1994cdb60d
#
_cell.length_a   1.000
_cell.length_b   1.000
_cell.length_c   1.000
_cell.angle_alpha   90.00
_cell.angle_beta   90.00
_cell.angle_gamma   90.00
#
_symmetry.space_group_name_H-M   'P 1'
#
loop_
_entity.id
_entity.type
_entity.pdbx_description
1 polymer ?
#
loop_
_entity_poly.entity_id
_entity_poly.type
_entity_poly.pdbx_seq_one_letter_code
_entity_poly.pdbx_strand_id
1 'polypeptide(L)'
;VKIQVLSAPGANDQRAIVQLAAATEEVDEVPPFSEQPLMDLAAARDTQRQVIARDADTDEVLGSALIDVVGASVELATHPQHRRRRVATQLLAAARAELATKQVAVWAHGDLPAARKFAAATGGSAERTLLCLGRSLSNIDDDLTAPQRNDLQLTTFVPGDDDADLLRVNAAAFSWHPEQGRFSQAELDQRKGAPWFNAKYLRLARIEGKVMAFVWVKPPIGSEHSAELYVIGVHPDAQGRGIGQYLTREALTLARDSGARRMILWTEDTNEAALRTYAATGFSEDLRDVQYRYEPTGS
;
A
#
# COMPACT_ATOMS: atom_id res chain seq x y z
N VAL A 1 11.16 30.56 1.29
CA VAL A 1 11.18 29.11 1.53
C VAL A 1 12.60 28.61 1.36
N LYS A 2 13.09 27.82 2.30
CA LYS A 2 14.40 27.15 2.26
C LYS A 2 14.15 25.66 2.00
N ILE A 3 14.78 25.11 0.98
CA ILE A 3 14.71 23.67 0.64
C ILE A 3 15.94 22.97 1.18
N GLN A 4 15.74 21.86 1.84
CA GLN A 4 16.78 21.00 2.40
C GLN A 4 16.58 19.56 1.94
N VAL A 5 17.64 18.93 1.43
CA VAL A 5 17.64 17.50 1.09
C VAL A 5 18.44 16.77 2.17
N LEU A 6 17.86 15.72 2.76
CA LEU A 6 18.44 14.97 3.85
C LEU A 6 18.52 13.46 3.46
N SER A 7 19.66 12.85 3.68
CA SER A 7 19.84 11.40 3.56
C SER A 7 19.56 10.67 4.87
N ALA A 8 19.66 11.36 6.00
CA ALA A 8 19.37 10.84 7.34
C ALA A 8 18.77 11.99 8.17
N PRO A 9 17.45 12.11 8.25
CA PRO A 9 16.80 13.16 9.02
C PRO A 9 17.01 12.93 10.53
N GLY A 10 17.30 14.01 11.26
CA GLY A 10 17.38 13.96 12.71
C GLY A 10 15.99 13.74 13.34
N ALA A 11 15.96 13.39 14.63
CA ALA A 11 14.71 13.12 15.34
C ALA A 11 13.71 14.31 15.31
N ASN A 12 14.21 15.54 15.23
CA ASN A 12 13.35 16.73 15.09
C ASN A 12 12.68 16.79 13.70
N ASP A 13 13.42 16.48 12.65
CA ASP A 13 12.90 16.46 11.29
C ASP A 13 11.88 15.35 11.11
N GLN A 14 12.17 14.15 11.63
CA GLN A 14 11.23 13.01 11.63
C GLN A 14 9.91 13.38 12.30
N ARG A 15 9.98 13.97 13.51
CA ARG A 15 8.78 14.43 14.22
C ARG A 15 8.00 15.49 13.43
N ALA A 16 8.69 16.45 12.83
CA ALA A 16 8.06 17.50 12.06
C ALA A 16 7.35 16.95 10.79
N ILE A 17 7.93 15.95 10.13
CA ILE A 17 7.30 15.27 8.99
C ILE A 17 6.04 14.50 9.45
N VAL A 18 6.10 13.81 10.58
CA VAL A 18 4.93 13.09 11.13
C VAL A 18 3.82 14.08 11.53
N GLN A 19 4.18 15.22 12.14
CA GLN A 19 3.21 16.27 12.46
C GLN A 19 2.59 16.91 11.20
N LEU A 20 3.39 17.13 10.17
CA LEU A 20 2.90 17.58 8.86
C LEU A 20 1.90 16.59 8.27
N ALA A 21 2.22 15.28 8.33
CA ALA A 21 1.33 14.23 7.86
C ALA A 21 -0.02 14.28 8.58
N ALA A 22 -0.01 14.32 9.91
CA ALA A 22 -1.22 14.39 10.72
C ALA A 22 -2.06 15.64 10.41
N ALA A 23 -1.44 16.83 10.32
CA ALA A 23 -2.13 18.08 9.99
C ALA A 23 -2.72 18.06 8.56
N THR A 24 -2.09 17.35 7.64
CA THR A 24 -2.57 17.20 6.27
C THR A 24 -3.77 16.25 6.23
N GLU A 25 -3.66 15.11 6.90
CA GLU A 25 -4.71 14.09 6.98
C GLU A 25 -5.98 14.63 7.66
N GLU A 26 -5.83 15.45 8.71
CA GLU A 26 -6.97 16.10 9.39
C GLU A 26 -7.83 16.94 8.43
N VAL A 27 -7.21 17.57 7.43
CA VAL A 27 -7.90 18.45 6.47
C VAL A 27 -8.36 17.72 5.21
N ASP A 28 -7.54 16.79 4.73
CA ASP A 28 -7.78 16.11 3.46
C ASP A 28 -8.54 14.78 3.64
N GLU A 29 -8.69 14.29 4.89
CA GLU A 29 -9.28 13.00 5.25
C GLU A 29 -8.56 11.80 4.60
N VAL A 30 -7.33 12.03 4.12
CA VAL A 30 -6.47 11.04 3.47
C VAL A 30 -5.04 11.24 3.95
N PRO A 31 -4.34 10.18 4.38
CA PRO A 31 -2.94 10.28 4.75
C PRO A 31 -2.09 10.68 3.53
N PRO A 32 -1.19 11.66 3.66
CA PRO A 32 -0.38 12.14 2.54
C PRO A 32 0.81 11.24 2.21
N PHE A 33 1.16 10.32 3.12
CA PHE A 33 2.24 9.35 2.98
C PHE A 33 1.74 7.97 3.32
N SER A 34 2.17 6.98 2.55
CA SER A 34 1.90 5.57 2.83
C SER A 34 2.75 5.03 4.00
N GLU A 35 2.41 3.84 4.48
CA GLU A 35 3.05 3.23 5.66
C GLU A 35 4.55 3.02 5.46
N GLN A 36 4.97 2.49 4.31
CA GLN A 36 6.36 2.10 4.08
C GLN A 36 7.34 3.29 4.10
N PRO A 37 7.11 4.43 3.40
CA PRO A 37 7.96 5.60 3.51
C PRO A 37 8.07 6.17 4.92
N LEU A 38 7.02 6.09 5.74
CA LEU A 38 7.06 6.51 7.13
C LEU A 38 7.88 5.53 8.01
N MET A 39 7.78 4.23 7.75
CA MET A 39 8.62 3.22 8.42
C MET A 39 10.10 3.40 8.03
N ASP A 40 10.39 3.65 6.77
CA ASP A 40 11.75 3.88 6.27
C ASP A 40 12.34 5.19 6.81
N LEU A 41 11.52 6.23 6.95
CA LEU A 41 11.87 7.48 7.62
C LEU A 41 12.32 7.23 9.07
N ALA A 42 11.55 6.45 9.83
CA ALA A 42 11.86 6.10 11.22
C ALA A 42 13.13 5.24 11.32
N ALA A 43 13.38 4.36 10.35
CA ALA A 43 14.54 3.47 10.30
C ALA A 43 15.79 4.15 9.70
N ALA A 44 15.68 5.38 9.19
CA ALA A 44 16.75 6.13 8.50
C ALA A 44 17.46 5.31 7.41
N ARG A 45 16.67 4.66 6.52
CA ARG A 45 17.23 3.79 5.48
C ARG A 45 17.99 4.56 4.41
N ASP A 46 19.12 4.05 3.97
CA ASP A 46 19.97 4.63 2.92
C ASP A 46 19.27 4.72 1.56
N THR A 47 18.22 3.91 1.33
CA THR A 47 17.41 3.92 0.12
C THR A 47 16.40 5.06 0.07
N GLN A 48 16.25 5.80 1.16
CA GLN A 48 15.32 6.92 1.25
C GLN A 48 16.04 8.26 1.31
N ARG A 49 15.45 9.31 0.72
CA ARG A 49 15.82 10.71 0.90
C ARG A 49 14.59 11.51 1.30
N GLN A 50 14.82 12.59 2.05
CA GLN A 50 13.76 13.52 2.43
C GLN A 50 14.09 14.91 1.90
N VAL A 51 13.07 15.55 1.36
CA VAL A 51 13.12 16.98 1.04
C VAL A 51 12.21 17.71 2.00
N ILE A 52 12.73 18.68 2.72
CA ILE A 52 11.95 19.50 3.64
C ILE A 52 11.96 20.95 3.14
N ALA A 53 10.77 21.52 3.03
CA ALA A 53 10.59 22.96 2.77
C ALA A 53 10.31 23.66 4.10
N ARG A 54 11.17 24.63 4.46
CA ARG A 54 11.03 25.43 5.68
C ARG A 54 10.80 26.89 5.37
N ASP A 55 10.09 27.55 6.26
CA ASP A 55 10.07 29.01 6.27
C ASP A 55 11.47 29.55 6.57
N ALA A 56 11.90 30.62 5.86
CA ALA A 56 13.26 31.13 5.98
C ALA A 56 13.53 31.86 7.31
N ASP A 57 12.46 32.42 7.90
CA ASP A 57 12.55 33.28 9.06
C ASP A 57 12.21 32.52 10.37
N THR A 58 11.21 31.65 10.31
CA THR A 58 10.69 30.93 11.50
C THR A 58 11.20 29.50 11.63
N ASP A 59 11.82 28.95 10.58
CA ASP A 59 12.24 27.54 10.44
C ASP A 59 11.09 26.52 10.52
N GLU A 60 9.85 26.97 10.42
CA GLU A 60 8.65 26.14 10.39
C GLU A 60 8.62 25.22 9.16
N VAL A 61 8.18 23.97 9.29
CA VAL A 61 8.03 23.04 8.17
C VAL A 61 6.77 23.36 7.38
N LEU A 62 6.95 23.79 6.15
CA LEU A 62 5.87 24.15 5.21
C LEU A 62 5.41 22.96 4.38
N GLY A 63 6.25 21.95 4.24
CA GLY A 63 5.98 20.75 3.47
C GLY A 63 7.18 19.80 3.42
N SER A 64 6.93 18.57 2.97
CA SER A 64 7.98 17.56 2.80
C SER A 64 7.71 16.66 1.61
N ALA A 65 8.78 16.06 1.07
CA ALA A 65 8.71 14.94 0.14
C ALA A 65 9.57 13.79 0.66
N LEU A 66 9.02 12.58 0.59
CA LEU A 66 9.69 11.32 0.86
C LEU A 66 10.03 10.66 -0.48
N ILE A 67 11.28 10.28 -0.67
CA ILE A 67 11.81 9.79 -1.95
C ILE A 67 12.37 8.38 -1.73
N ASP A 68 11.81 7.39 -2.40
CA ASP A 68 12.47 6.11 -2.59
C ASP A 68 13.42 6.20 -3.78
N VAL A 69 14.72 6.17 -3.49
CA VAL A 69 15.77 6.31 -4.53
C VAL A 69 15.86 5.08 -5.42
N VAL A 70 15.54 3.90 -4.90
CA VAL A 70 15.60 2.63 -5.63
C VAL A 70 14.41 2.52 -6.59
N GLY A 71 13.21 2.68 -6.07
CA GLY A 71 11.96 2.64 -6.84
C GLY A 71 11.69 3.89 -7.66
N ALA A 72 12.50 4.95 -7.51
CA ALA A 72 12.30 6.26 -8.12
C ALA A 72 10.88 6.81 -7.88
N SER A 73 10.37 6.62 -6.67
CA SER A 73 9.04 7.09 -6.28
C SER A 73 9.11 8.21 -5.25
N VAL A 74 8.09 9.07 -5.28
CA VAL A 74 7.99 10.26 -4.43
C VAL A 74 6.57 10.38 -3.89
N GLU A 75 6.46 10.67 -2.60
CA GLU A 75 5.24 11.15 -1.97
C GLU A 75 5.52 12.52 -1.38
N LEU A 76 4.62 13.49 -1.59
CA LEU A 76 4.84 14.85 -1.11
C LEU A 76 3.59 15.49 -0.52
N ALA A 77 3.79 16.27 0.54
CA ALA A 77 2.74 17.00 1.23
C ALA A 77 3.12 18.45 1.46
N THR A 78 2.13 19.33 1.41
CA THR A 78 2.23 20.72 1.83
C THR A 78 1.27 20.97 2.96
N HIS A 79 1.76 21.56 4.06
CA HIS A 79 0.93 21.93 5.20
C HIS A 79 -0.29 22.73 4.75
N PRO A 80 -1.52 22.44 5.17
CA PRO A 80 -2.74 23.06 4.67
C PRO A 80 -2.71 24.59 4.64
N GLN A 81 -2.17 25.23 5.68
CA GLN A 81 -2.06 26.68 5.81
C GLN A 81 -1.02 27.31 4.87
N HIS A 82 -0.13 26.51 4.28
CA HIS A 82 0.94 26.98 3.41
C HIS A 82 0.77 26.58 1.95
N ARG A 83 -0.41 26.06 1.57
CA ARG A 83 -0.78 25.75 0.19
C ARG A 83 -0.85 27.02 -0.68
N ARG A 84 -0.74 26.83 -2.01
CA ARG A 84 -0.79 27.90 -3.03
C ARG A 84 0.38 28.89 -2.95
N ARG A 85 1.46 28.54 -2.24
CA ARG A 85 2.71 29.33 -2.11
C ARG A 85 3.90 28.68 -2.85
N ARG A 86 3.63 27.82 -3.85
CA ARG A 86 4.62 27.08 -4.65
C ARG A 86 5.51 26.11 -3.84
N VAL A 87 5.14 25.74 -2.61
CA VAL A 87 5.90 24.79 -1.79
C VAL A 87 6.00 23.44 -2.48
N ALA A 88 4.87 22.84 -2.89
CA ALA A 88 4.84 21.55 -3.61
C ALA A 88 5.69 21.59 -4.89
N THR A 89 5.69 22.71 -5.64
CA THR A 89 6.50 22.86 -6.87
C THR A 89 8.00 22.79 -6.56
N GLN A 90 8.44 23.42 -5.46
CA GLN A 90 9.84 23.39 -5.05
C GLN A 90 10.25 22.03 -4.51
N LEU A 91 9.37 21.36 -3.73
CA LEU A 91 9.58 20.00 -3.27
C LEU A 91 9.72 19.02 -4.43
N LEU A 92 8.82 19.07 -5.41
CA LEU A 92 8.88 18.23 -6.60
C LEU A 92 10.15 18.49 -7.43
N ALA A 93 10.52 19.75 -7.61
CA ALA A 93 11.75 20.08 -8.33
C ALA A 93 12.99 19.51 -7.65
N ALA A 94 13.09 19.64 -6.32
CA ALA A 94 14.20 19.09 -5.55
C ALA A 94 14.20 17.53 -5.58
N ALA A 95 13.05 16.90 -5.42
CA ALA A 95 12.93 15.44 -5.49
C ALA A 95 13.33 14.89 -6.87
N ARG A 96 12.93 15.57 -7.95
CA ARG A 96 13.33 15.20 -9.31
C ARG A 96 14.83 15.41 -9.57
N ALA A 97 15.45 16.40 -8.94
CA ALA A 97 16.89 16.60 -9.02
C ALA A 97 17.68 15.46 -8.37
N GLU A 98 17.19 14.91 -7.24
CA GLU A 98 17.77 13.71 -6.61
C GLU A 98 17.66 12.44 -7.49
N LEU A 99 16.67 12.41 -8.38
CA LEU A 99 16.37 11.30 -9.28
C LEU A 99 16.64 11.64 -10.75
N ALA A 100 17.51 12.62 -11.04
CA ALA A 100 17.66 13.35 -12.31
C ALA A 100 17.71 12.49 -13.59
N THR A 101 18.25 11.26 -13.50
CA THR A 101 18.40 10.35 -14.65
C THR A 101 17.28 9.33 -14.75
N LYS A 102 16.30 9.35 -13.83
CA LYS A 102 15.22 8.39 -13.75
C LYS A 102 13.89 9.03 -14.12
N GLN A 103 13.02 8.23 -14.67
CA GLN A 103 11.60 8.51 -14.70
C GLN A 103 11.08 8.45 -13.26
N VAL A 104 10.34 9.48 -12.84
CA VAL A 104 9.89 9.61 -11.45
C VAL A 104 8.41 9.34 -11.35
N ALA A 105 8.04 8.45 -10.43
CA ALA A 105 6.67 8.15 -10.06
C ALA A 105 6.27 8.98 -8.83
N VAL A 106 5.21 9.79 -8.93
CA VAL A 106 4.71 10.60 -7.81
C VAL A 106 3.33 10.11 -7.43
N TRP A 107 3.17 9.64 -6.19
CA TRP A 107 1.88 9.19 -5.69
C TRP A 107 1.02 10.35 -5.19
N ALA A 108 -0.24 10.33 -5.55
CA ALA A 108 -1.30 11.21 -5.07
C ALA A 108 -2.38 10.37 -4.39
N HIS A 109 -2.34 10.33 -3.07
CA HIS A 109 -3.30 9.59 -2.25
C HIS A 109 -4.66 10.29 -2.27
N GLY A 110 -5.74 9.50 -2.37
CA GLY A 110 -7.11 9.97 -2.41
C GLY A 110 -7.54 10.64 -3.71
N ASP A 111 -6.68 10.69 -4.74
CA ASP A 111 -6.96 11.32 -6.03
C ASP A 111 -7.62 12.72 -5.89
N LEU A 112 -7.08 13.54 -5.00
CA LEU A 112 -7.64 14.83 -4.65
C LEU A 112 -7.64 15.80 -5.84
N PRO A 113 -8.68 16.64 -6.03
CA PRO A 113 -8.72 17.63 -7.12
C PRO A 113 -7.51 18.57 -7.16
N ALA A 114 -6.92 18.87 -5.99
CA ALA A 114 -5.71 19.69 -5.88
C ALA A 114 -4.49 18.96 -6.44
N ALA A 115 -4.35 17.65 -6.17
CA ALA A 115 -3.26 16.83 -6.66
C ALA A 115 -3.33 16.64 -8.20
N ARG A 116 -4.54 16.38 -8.74
CA ARG A 116 -4.76 16.31 -10.20
C ARG A 116 -4.35 17.60 -10.92
N LYS A 117 -4.78 18.76 -10.37
CA LYS A 117 -4.43 20.07 -10.93
C LYS A 117 -2.93 20.35 -10.81
N PHE A 118 -2.29 19.93 -9.72
CA PHE A 118 -0.86 20.07 -9.53
C PHE A 118 -0.08 19.21 -10.52
N ALA A 119 -0.41 17.93 -10.68
CA ALA A 119 0.21 17.04 -11.64
C ALA A 119 0.10 17.60 -13.07
N ALA A 120 -1.10 18.00 -13.50
CA ALA A 120 -1.30 18.60 -14.82
C ALA A 120 -0.47 19.88 -15.04
N ALA A 121 -0.37 20.75 -14.01
CA ALA A 121 0.38 21.99 -14.10
C ALA A 121 1.91 21.80 -14.08
N THR A 122 2.39 20.65 -13.60
CA THR A 122 3.83 20.34 -13.49
C THR A 122 4.31 19.29 -14.49
N GLY A 123 3.44 18.85 -15.41
CA GLY A 123 3.79 17.92 -16.49
C GLY A 123 3.75 16.44 -16.09
N GLY A 124 3.03 16.09 -15.03
CA GLY A 124 2.78 14.70 -14.63
C GLY A 124 1.67 14.06 -15.48
N SER A 125 1.86 12.84 -15.95
CA SER A 125 0.86 12.02 -16.64
C SER A 125 0.43 10.86 -15.74
N ALA A 126 -0.88 10.66 -15.57
CA ALA A 126 -1.39 9.52 -14.81
C ALA A 126 -0.96 8.20 -15.47
N GLU A 127 -0.43 7.27 -14.68
CA GLU A 127 0.12 6.00 -15.17
C GLU A 127 -0.52 4.78 -14.51
N ARG A 128 -0.71 4.83 -13.18
CA ARG A 128 -1.29 3.73 -12.41
C ARG A 128 -2.35 4.26 -11.46
N THR A 129 -3.37 3.46 -11.23
CA THR A 129 -4.39 3.74 -10.22
C THR A 129 -4.54 2.54 -9.30
N LEU A 130 -4.36 2.76 -8.00
CA LEU A 130 -4.70 1.79 -6.97
C LEU A 130 -6.05 2.13 -6.38
N LEU A 131 -6.92 1.13 -6.30
CA LEU A 131 -8.23 1.24 -5.66
C LEU A 131 -8.15 0.64 -4.26
N CYS A 132 -8.54 1.41 -3.26
CA CYS A 132 -8.91 0.88 -1.97
C CYS A 132 -10.38 0.47 -2.02
N LEU A 133 -10.63 -0.81 -1.89
CA LEU A 133 -11.99 -1.34 -1.83
C LEU A 133 -12.31 -1.70 -0.38
N GLY A 134 -13.51 -1.38 0.06
CA GLY A 134 -13.95 -1.65 1.41
C GLY A 134 -15.27 -2.38 1.48
N ARG A 135 -15.44 -3.13 2.56
CA ARG A 135 -16.67 -3.82 2.89
C ARG A 135 -16.96 -3.76 4.38
N SER A 136 -18.21 -3.40 4.75
CA SER A 136 -18.69 -3.54 6.13
C SER A 136 -18.85 -5.01 6.51
N LEU A 137 -18.46 -5.36 7.72
CA LEU A 137 -18.63 -6.70 8.31
C LEU A 137 -19.81 -6.77 9.29
N SER A 138 -20.55 -5.67 9.49
CA SER A 138 -21.64 -5.58 10.48
C SER A 138 -22.88 -6.38 10.09
N ASN A 139 -23.08 -6.63 8.81
CA ASN A 139 -24.25 -7.31 8.24
C ASN A 139 -23.80 -8.46 7.33
N ILE A 140 -22.88 -9.28 7.81
CA ILE A 140 -22.51 -10.49 7.10
C ILE A 140 -23.57 -11.53 7.42
N ASP A 141 -24.52 -11.69 6.50
CA ASP A 141 -25.43 -12.83 6.49
C ASP A 141 -24.65 -14.14 6.30
N ASP A 142 -25.20 -15.26 6.74
CA ASP A 142 -24.61 -16.61 6.62
C ASP A 142 -24.21 -17.00 5.18
N ASP A 143 -24.73 -16.27 4.18
CA ASP A 143 -24.43 -16.41 2.74
C ASP A 143 -22.94 -16.15 2.37
N LEU A 144 -22.14 -15.57 3.28
CA LEU A 144 -20.72 -15.32 3.04
C LEU A 144 -19.79 -16.38 3.58
N THR A 145 -20.28 -17.33 4.33
CA THR A 145 -19.50 -18.50 4.68
C THR A 145 -19.03 -19.19 3.40
N ALA A 146 -17.71 -19.35 3.28
CA ALA A 146 -17.16 -20.03 2.11
C ALA A 146 -17.81 -21.42 1.99
N PRO A 147 -18.42 -21.76 0.83
CA PRO A 147 -19.08 -23.05 0.68
C PRO A 147 -18.05 -24.16 0.86
N GLN A 148 -18.46 -25.26 1.52
CA GLN A 148 -17.56 -26.40 1.70
C GLN A 148 -17.10 -26.90 0.31
N ARG A 149 -15.80 -27.08 0.16
CA ARG A 149 -15.17 -27.57 -1.07
C ARG A 149 -14.44 -28.88 -0.81
N ASN A 150 -14.80 -29.91 -1.58
CA ASN A 150 -14.17 -31.23 -1.48
C ASN A 150 -12.91 -31.36 -2.36
N ASP A 151 -12.69 -30.40 -3.28
CA ASP A 151 -11.57 -30.40 -4.23
C ASP A 151 -10.34 -29.66 -3.71
N LEU A 152 -10.42 -29.04 -2.53
CA LEU A 152 -9.30 -28.40 -1.85
C LEU A 152 -9.38 -28.55 -0.32
N GLN A 153 -8.23 -28.55 0.30
CA GLN A 153 -8.07 -28.51 1.75
C GLN A 153 -7.55 -27.13 2.16
N LEU A 154 -8.24 -26.47 3.10
CA LEU A 154 -7.78 -25.22 3.70
C LEU A 154 -7.00 -25.51 4.98
N THR A 155 -5.77 -25.00 5.07
CA THR A 155 -4.90 -25.16 6.25
C THR A 155 -4.42 -23.80 6.75
N THR A 156 -4.09 -23.70 8.04
CA THR A 156 -3.38 -22.54 8.58
C THR A 156 -1.91 -22.65 8.21
N PHE A 157 -1.32 -21.52 7.87
CA PHE A 157 0.12 -21.40 7.59
C PHE A 157 0.97 -21.76 8.81
N VAL A 158 1.97 -22.58 8.62
CA VAL A 158 2.96 -22.95 9.65
C VAL A 158 4.29 -22.27 9.30
N PRO A 159 4.70 -21.23 10.07
CA PRO A 159 5.96 -20.53 9.81
C PRO A 159 7.16 -21.48 9.79
N GLY A 160 8.00 -21.33 8.78
CA GLY A 160 9.15 -22.21 8.53
C GLY A 160 8.80 -23.40 7.62
N ASP A 161 7.75 -24.14 7.92
CA ASP A 161 7.38 -25.34 7.16
C ASP A 161 6.73 -24.97 5.81
N ASP A 162 5.88 -23.93 5.81
CA ASP A 162 5.12 -23.51 4.64
C ASP A 162 5.73 -22.32 3.89
N ASP A 163 6.84 -21.74 4.38
CA ASP A 163 7.48 -20.54 3.81
C ASP A 163 7.78 -20.71 2.31
N ALA A 164 8.44 -21.82 1.94
CA ALA A 164 8.83 -22.09 0.55
C ALA A 164 7.61 -22.25 -0.38
N ASP A 165 6.56 -22.91 0.07
CA ASP A 165 5.33 -23.09 -0.69
C ASP A 165 4.59 -21.75 -0.88
N LEU A 166 4.50 -20.91 0.15
CA LEU A 166 3.92 -19.58 0.08
C LEU A 166 4.66 -18.73 -0.96
N LEU A 167 5.99 -18.65 -0.87
CA LEU A 167 6.82 -17.86 -1.79
C LEU A 167 6.70 -18.36 -3.23
N ARG A 168 6.67 -19.67 -3.44
CA ARG A 168 6.49 -20.28 -4.78
C ARG A 168 5.14 -19.88 -5.39
N VAL A 169 4.05 -19.98 -4.62
CA VAL A 169 2.72 -19.62 -5.11
C VAL A 169 2.63 -18.12 -5.35
N ASN A 170 3.21 -17.30 -4.46
CA ASN A 170 3.25 -15.85 -4.63
C ASN A 170 4.00 -15.46 -5.93
N ALA A 171 5.19 -15.99 -6.15
CA ALA A 171 5.96 -15.69 -7.36
C ALA A 171 5.21 -16.09 -8.65
N ALA A 172 4.50 -17.22 -8.63
CA ALA A 172 3.70 -17.66 -9.78
C ALA A 172 2.46 -16.79 -9.99
N ALA A 173 1.72 -16.46 -8.92
CA ALA A 173 0.50 -15.67 -8.97
C ALA A 173 0.74 -14.22 -9.42
N PHE A 174 1.90 -13.65 -9.05
CA PHE A 174 2.27 -12.26 -9.30
C PHE A 174 3.45 -12.11 -10.27
N SER A 175 3.70 -13.08 -11.14
CA SER A 175 4.82 -13.05 -12.10
C SER A 175 4.84 -11.82 -13.01
N TRP A 176 3.70 -11.18 -13.21
CA TRP A 176 3.51 -9.94 -13.97
C TRP A 176 3.76 -8.66 -13.14
N HIS A 177 3.73 -8.76 -11.80
CA HIS A 177 3.85 -7.60 -10.91
C HIS A 177 5.32 -7.37 -10.53
N PRO A 178 5.88 -6.16 -10.76
CA PRO A 178 7.32 -5.92 -10.60
C PRO A 178 7.84 -6.07 -9.16
N GLU A 179 7.01 -5.81 -8.17
CA GLU A 179 7.35 -5.88 -6.74
C GLU A 179 6.86 -7.18 -6.10
N GLN A 180 5.55 -7.43 -6.12
CA GLN A 180 4.94 -8.58 -5.44
C GLN A 180 5.46 -9.93 -5.97
N GLY A 181 5.79 -10.04 -7.26
CA GLY A 181 6.34 -11.25 -7.85
C GLY A 181 7.76 -11.60 -7.37
N ARG A 182 8.48 -10.65 -6.77
CA ARG A 182 9.83 -10.83 -6.22
C ARG A 182 9.85 -10.97 -4.70
N PHE A 183 8.70 -11.17 -4.07
CA PHE A 183 8.59 -11.32 -2.63
C PHE A 183 9.54 -12.42 -2.11
N SER A 184 10.52 -12.02 -1.31
CA SER A 184 11.65 -12.84 -0.88
C SER A 184 11.44 -13.42 0.53
N GLN A 185 12.29 -14.40 0.91
CA GLN A 185 12.32 -14.93 2.28
C GLN A 185 12.62 -13.84 3.31
N ALA A 186 13.54 -12.93 3.02
CA ALA A 186 13.87 -11.84 3.94
C ALA A 186 12.67 -10.90 4.20
N GLU A 187 11.89 -10.62 3.16
CA GLU A 187 10.67 -9.82 3.30
C GLU A 187 9.56 -10.59 4.04
N LEU A 188 9.43 -11.89 3.79
CA LEU A 188 8.51 -12.74 4.57
C LEU A 188 8.89 -12.76 6.04
N ASP A 189 10.17 -12.90 6.37
CA ASP A 189 10.68 -12.89 7.74
C ASP A 189 10.46 -11.53 8.42
N GLN A 190 10.65 -10.43 7.70
CA GLN A 190 10.32 -9.08 8.20
C GLN A 190 8.83 -8.97 8.54
N ARG A 191 7.93 -9.47 7.69
CA ARG A 191 6.49 -9.43 7.92
C ARG A 191 6.06 -10.37 9.05
N LYS A 192 6.71 -11.53 9.19
CA LYS A 192 6.50 -12.45 10.34
C LYS A 192 6.92 -11.81 11.67
N GLY A 193 7.88 -10.86 11.64
CA GLY A 193 8.28 -10.07 12.81
C GLY A 193 7.39 -8.85 13.11
N ALA A 194 6.45 -8.52 12.26
CA ALA A 194 5.60 -7.35 12.44
C ALA A 194 4.57 -7.55 13.58
N PRO A 195 4.22 -6.49 14.35
CA PRO A 195 3.28 -6.58 15.47
C PRO A 195 1.89 -7.15 15.12
N TRP A 196 1.47 -6.97 13.87
CA TRP A 196 0.17 -7.45 13.37
C TRP A 196 0.19 -8.90 12.90
N PHE A 197 1.38 -9.50 12.72
CA PHE A 197 1.46 -10.85 12.21
C PHE A 197 0.88 -11.87 13.19
N ASN A 198 0.00 -12.72 12.67
CA ASN A 198 -0.47 -13.90 13.37
C ASN A 198 -0.80 -14.97 12.31
N ALA A 199 -0.14 -16.12 12.40
CA ALA A 199 -0.27 -17.21 11.44
C ALA A 199 -1.72 -17.70 11.25
N LYS A 200 -2.59 -17.57 12.27
CA LYS A 200 -4.01 -17.93 12.16
C LYS A 200 -4.77 -17.14 11.08
N TYR A 201 -4.26 -15.98 10.68
CA TYR A 201 -4.84 -15.14 9.64
C TYR A 201 -4.21 -15.34 8.25
N LEU A 202 -3.35 -16.35 8.09
CA LEU A 202 -2.79 -16.76 6.82
C LEU A 202 -3.24 -18.18 6.51
N ARG A 203 -4.06 -18.33 5.47
CA ARG A 203 -4.62 -19.61 5.03
C ARG A 203 -4.00 -20.05 3.72
N LEU A 204 -3.74 -21.34 3.64
CA LEU A 204 -3.24 -22.02 2.44
C LEU A 204 -4.31 -22.98 1.90
N ALA A 205 -4.58 -22.89 0.60
CA ALA A 205 -5.45 -23.84 -0.09
C ALA A 205 -4.60 -24.88 -0.81
N ARG A 206 -4.75 -26.14 -0.38
CA ARG A 206 -4.03 -27.28 -0.94
C ARG A 206 -4.95 -28.10 -1.85
N ILE A 207 -4.43 -28.44 -3.01
CA ILE A 207 -5.06 -29.37 -3.96
C ILE A 207 -4.11 -30.54 -4.12
N GLU A 208 -4.58 -31.75 -3.88
CA GLU A 208 -3.75 -32.97 -3.90
C GLU A 208 -2.47 -32.83 -3.05
N GLY A 209 -2.60 -32.20 -1.88
CA GLY A 209 -1.50 -31.97 -0.94
C GLY A 209 -0.56 -30.80 -1.28
N LYS A 210 -0.64 -30.20 -2.46
CA LYS A 210 0.19 -29.07 -2.88
C LYS A 210 -0.47 -27.73 -2.61
N VAL A 211 0.25 -26.75 -2.09
CA VAL A 211 -0.25 -25.38 -1.95
C VAL A 211 -0.44 -24.77 -3.33
N MET A 212 -1.67 -24.41 -3.65
CA MET A 212 -2.06 -23.82 -4.93
C MET A 212 -2.64 -22.42 -4.82
N ALA A 213 -3.01 -22.00 -3.61
CA ALA A 213 -3.45 -20.64 -3.36
C ALA A 213 -3.26 -20.29 -1.88
N PHE A 214 -3.29 -19.01 -1.58
CA PHE A 214 -3.26 -18.52 -0.20
C PHE A 214 -4.03 -17.23 -0.07
N VAL A 215 -4.44 -16.91 1.17
CA VAL A 215 -4.96 -15.60 1.55
C VAL A 215 -4.36 -15.20 2.89
N TRP A 216 -3.92 -13.97 2.98
CA TRP A 216 -3.33 -13.37 4.16
C TRP A 216 -4.13 -12.14 4.58
N VAL A 217 -4.62 -12.15 5.80
CA VAL A 217 -5.38 -11.05 6.39
C VAL A 217 -4.51 -10.37 7.45
N LYS A 218 -4.41 -9.07 7.37
CA LYS A 218 -3.83 -8.22 8.44
C LYS A 218 -4.99 -7.85 9.38
N PRO A 219 -5.00 -8.37 10.62
CA PRO A 219 -6.05 -8.04 11.58
C PRO A 219 -5.92 -6.60 12.07
N PRO A 220 -6.98 -5.99 12.63
CA PRO A 220 -6.89 -4.66 13.23
C PRO A 220 -5.90 -4.63 14.41
N ILE A 221 -5.22 -3.50 14.59
CA ILE A 221 -4.26 -3.27 15.66
C ILE A 221 -4.78 -2.16 16.57
N GLY A 222 -4.69 -2.36 17.88
CA GLY A 222 -5.07 -1.36 18.87
C GLY A 222 -6.54 -0.93 18.76
N SER A 223 -6.78 0.35 18.50
CA SER A 223 -8.13 0.92 18.33
C SER A 223 -8.68 0.86 16.90
N GLU A 224 -7.94 0.31 15.96
CA GLU A 224 -8.42 0.12 14.60
C GLU A 224 -9.62 -0.82 14.56
N HIS A 225 -10.51 -0.59 13.60
CA HIS A 225 -11.70 -1.42 13.39
C HIS A 225 -11.74 -2.07 12.02
N SER A 226 -10.71 -1.83 11.21
CA SER A 226 -10.57 -2.39 9.87
C SER A 226 -9.51 -3.48 9.83
N ALA A 227 -9.86 -4.63 9.27
CA ALA A 227 -8.89 -5.62 8.81
C ALA A 227 -8.53 -5.35 7.35
N GLU A 228 -7.36 -5.78 6.91
CA GLU A 228 -6.95 -5.69 5.51
C GLU A 228 -6.82 -7.09 4.91
N LEU A 229 -7.42 -7.33 3.74
CA LEU A 229 -7.03 -8.44 2.88
C LEU A 229 -5.66 -8.06 2.27
N TYR A 230 -4.60 -8.47 2.96
CA TYR A 230 -3.24 -8.02 2.69
C TYR A 230 -2.69 -8.59 1.38
N VAL A 231 -2.81 -9.91 1.18
CA VAL A 231 -2.44 -10.58 -0.08
C VAL A 231 -3.37 -11.77 -0.31
N ILE A 232 -3.78 -11.95 -1.56
CA ILE A 232 -4.43 -13.17 -2.04
C ILE A 232 -3.74 -13.61 -3.33
N GLY A 233 -3.25 -14.84 -3.37
CA GLY A 233 -2.56 -15.40 -4.54
C GLY A 233 -3.17 -16.74 -4.94
N VAL A 234 -3.42 -16.92 -6.24
CA VAL A 234 -3.85 -18.19 -6.82
C VAL A 234 -2.87 -18.57 -7.93
N HIS A 235 -2.23 -19.74 -7.77
CA HIS A 235 -1.32 -20.27 -8.78
C HIS A 235 -2.01 -20.33 -10.15
N PRO A 236 -1.35 -19.98 -11.27
CA PRO A 236 -1.96 -19.98 -12.61
C PRO A 236 -2.71 -21.27 -12.94
N ASP A 237 -2.16 -22.44 -12.60
CA ASP A 237 -2.78 -23.75 -12.85
C ASP A 237 -4.07 -24.02 -12.05
N ALA A 238 -4.35 -23.18 -11.07
CA ALA A 238 -5.55 -23.29 -10.23
C ALA A 238 -6.56 -22.15 -10.43
N GLN A 239 -6.23 -21.19 -11.32
CA GLN A 239 -7.13 -20.09 -11.67
C GLN A 239 -8.37 -20.58 -12.44
N GLY A 240 -9.41 -19.74 -12.51
CA GLY A 240 -10.67 -20.08 -13.20
C GLY A 240 -11.57 -21.07 -12.46
N ARG A 241 -11.17 -21.59 -11.30
CA ARG A 241 -11.89 -22.59 -10.47
C ARG A 241 -12.67 -21.98 -9.31
N GLY A 242 -12.82 -20.67 -9.25
CA GLY A 242 -13.52 -19.97 -8.17
C GLY A 242 -12.75 -19.92 -6.82
N ILE A 243 -11.46 -20.30 -6.80
CA ILE A 243 -10.64 -20.36 -5.58
C ILE A 243 -10.42 -18.95 -5.00
N GLY A 244 -10.20 -17.95 -5.83
CA GLY A 244 -10.06 -16.56 -5.39
C GLY A 244 -11.29 -16.06 -4.62
N GLN A 245 -12.49 -16.30 -5.16
CA GLN A 245 -13.74 -15.93 -4.49
C GLN A 245 -13.95 -16.72 -3.18
N TYR A 246 -13.61 -18.00 -3.17
CA TYR A 246 -13.64 -18.83 -1.97
C TYR A 246 -12.73 -18.28 -0.87
N LEU A 247 -11.46 -17.95 -1.21
CA LEU A 247 -10.50 -17.40 -0.27
C LEU A 247 -10.86 -15.97 0.18
N THR A 248 -11.50 -15.17 -0.68
CA THR A 248 -12.01 -13.85 -0.28
C THR A 248 -13.11 -13.99 0.80
N ARG A 249 -14.00 -14.98 0.67
CA ARG A 249 -15.01 -15.26 1.71
C ARG A 249 -14.37 -15.75 3.00
N GLU A 250 -13.37 -16.62 2.91
CA GLU A 250 -12.58 -17.04 4.08
C GLU A 250 -11.91 -15.85 4.76
N ALA A 251 -11.34 -14.92 3.99
CA ALA A 251 -10.76 -13.69 4.52
C ALA A 251 -11.77 -12.83 5.27
N LEU A 252 -13.00 -12.70 4.75
CA LEU A 252 -14.08 -11.98 5.42
C LEU A 252 -14.46 -12.65 6.76
N THR A 253 -14.47 -13.98 6.80
CA THR A 253 -14.69 -14.75 8.04
C THR A 253 -13.56 -14.49 9.03
N LEU A 254 -12.31 -14.58 8.61
CA LEU A 254 -11.14 -14.30 9.45
C LEU A 254 -11.16 -12.87 9.99
N ALA A 255 -11.51 -11.90 9.16
CA ALA A 255 -11.62 -10.51 9.56
C ALA A 255 -12.70 -10.30 10.63
N ARG A 256 -13.90 -10.86 10.42
CA ARG A 256 -14.98 -10.83 11.42
C ARG A 256 -14.54 -11.46 12.74
N ASP A 257 -13.91 -12.63 12.68
CA ASP A 257 -13.45 -13.38 13.85
C ASP A 257 -12.28 -12.68 14.59
N SER A 258 -11.61 -11.74 13.92
CA SER A 258 -10.63 -10.84 14.55
C SER A 258 -11.26 -9.68 15.31
N GLY A 259 -12.59 -9.49 15.21
CA GLY A 259 -13.32 -8.36 15.79
C GLY A 259 -13.37 -7.13 14.88
N ALA A 260 -12.92 -7.24 13.63
CA ALA A 260 -13.02 -6.14 12.68
C ALA A 260 -14.49 -5.83 12.34
N ARG A 261 -14.78 -4.55 12.13
CA ARG A 261 -16.10 -4.05 11.68
C ARG A 261 -16.13 -3.80 10.17
N ARG A 262 -14.95 -3.71 9.56
CA ARG A 262 -14.74 -3.44 8.16
C ARG A 262 -13.54 -4.25 7.64
N MET A 263 -13.58 -4.60 6.38
CA MET A 263 -12.42 -5.12 5.67
C MET A 263 -12.11 -4.22 4.49
N ILE A 264 -10.82 -3.91 4.29
CA ILE A 264 -10.31 -3.18 3.14
C ILE A 264 -9.33 -4.05 2.35
N LEU A 265 -9.07 -3.65 1.12
CA LEU A 265 -8.01 -4.22 0.29
C LEU A 265 -7.56 -3.19 -0.76
N TRP A 266 -6.35 -3.38 -1.28
CA TRP A 266 -5.82 -2.58 -2.37
C TRP A 266 -5.63 -3.42 -3.63
N THR A 267 -5.98 -2.86 -4.79
CA THR A 267 -5.81 -3.51 -6.08
C THR A 267 -5.64 -2.49 -7.21
N GLU A 268 -4.92 -2.88 -8.28
CA GLU A 268 -4.84 -2.08 -9.50
C GLU A 268 -6.23 -1.99 -10.17
N ASP A 269 -6.58 -0.83 -10.72
CA ASP A 269 -7.82 -0.63 -11.47
C ASP A 269 -7.88 -1.46 -12.77
N THR A 270 -6.73 -1.87 -13.27
CA THR A 270 -6.56 -2.74 -14.43
C THR A 270 -6.70 -4.23 -14.12
N ASN A 271 -6.74 -4.62 -12.83
CA ASN A 271 -6.90 -6.02 -12.42
C ASN A 271 -8.37 -6.47 -12.45
N GLU A 272 -8.94 -6.56 -13.66
CA GLU A 272 -10.34 -6.90 -13.85
C GLU A 272 -10.79 -8.22 -13.17
N ALA A 273 -9.91 -9.23 -13.11
CA ALA A 273 -10.24 -10.51 -12.50
C ALA A 273 -10.43 -10.37 -10.96
N ALA A 274 -9.56 -9.61 -10.33
CA ALA A 274 -9.65 -9.29 -8.91
C ALA A 274 -10.88 -8.42 -8.63
N LEU A 275 -11.10 -7.37 -9.43
CA LEU A 275 -12.26 -6.47 -9.30
C LEU A 275 -13.60 -7.22 -9.40
N ARG A 276 -13.73 -8.14 -10.35
CA ARG A 276 -14.93 -9.01 -10.44
C ARG A 276 -15.11 -9.88 -9.21
N THR A 277 -14.02 -10.43 -8.66
CA THR A 277 -14.05 -11.25 -7.46
C THR A 277 -14.49 -10.44 -6.24
N TYR A 278 -13.94 -9.26 -6.07
CA TYR A 278 -14.25 -8.38 -4.94
C TYR A 278 -15.67 -7.81 -5.03
N ALA A 279 -16.11 -7.39 -6.21
CA ALA A 279 -17.50 -6.96 -6.42
C ALA A 279 -18.50 -8.09 -6.10
N ALA A 280 -18.22 -9.32 -6.57
CA ALA A 280 -19.05 -10.50 -6.26
C ALA A 280 -19.06 -10.90 -4.77
N THR A 281 -18.12 -10.38 -4.00
CA THR A 281 -18.05 -10.56 -2.54
C THR A 281 -18.42 -9.30 -1.77
N GLY A 282 -19.04 -8.31 -2.41
CA GLY A 282 -19.67 -7.13 -1.81
C GLY A 282 -18.71 -6.00 -1.41
N PHE A 283 -17.49 -5.99 -1.94
CA PHE A 283 -16.60 -4.83 -1.83
C PHE A 283 -17.03 -3.71 -2.79
N SER A 284 -16.85 -2.49 -2.36
CA SER A 284 -17.04 -1.27 -3.15
C SER A 284 -15.84 -0.34 -3.01
N GLU A 285 -15.65 0.55 -3.96
CA GLU A 285 -14.56 1.53 -3.92
C GLU A 285 -14.80 2.53 -2.78
N ASP A 286 -13.77 2.72 -1.93
CA ASP A 286 -13.73 3.71 -0.87
C ASP A 286 -12.83 4.88 -1.26
N LEU A 287 -11.66 4.57 -1.81
CA LEU A 287 -10.59 5.52 -2.08
C LEU A 287 -9.80 5.05 -3.30
N ARG A 288 -9.13 5.97 -3.96
CA ARG A 288 -8.16 5.64 -5.00
C ARG A 288 -6.90 6.49 -4.87
N ASP A 289 -5.78 5.89 -5.20
CA ASP A 289 -4.51 6.56 -5.30
C ASP A 289 -4.06 6.57 -6.75
N VAL A 290 -3.54 7.69 -7.21
CA VAL A 290 -3.05 7.84 -8.58
C VAL A 290 -1.56 8.09 -8.56
N GLN A 291 -0.84 7.29 -9.33
CA GLN A 291 0.58 7.50 -9.58
C GLN A 291 0.74 8.33 -10.85
N TYR A 292 1.43 9.45 -10.74
CA TYR A 292 1.78 10.31 -11.86
C TYR A 292 3.24 10.10 -12.25
N ARG A 293 3.46 9.89 -13.54
CA ARG A 293 4.79 9.77 -14.13
C ARG A 293 5.32 11.11 -14.56
N TYR A 294 6.60 11.35 -14.25
CA TYR A 294 7.37 12.49 -14.72
C TYR A 294 8.60 12.01 -15.47
N GLU A 295 8.81 12.54 -16.67
CA GLU A 295 9.98 12.22 -17.48
C GLU A 295 11.26 12.81 -16.86
N PRO A 296 12.46 12.23 -17.12
CA PRO A 296 13.72 12.74 -16.60
C PRO A 296 13.92 14.23 -16.91
N THR A 297 14.50 14.97 -15.96
CA THR A 297 14.90 16.36 -16.17
C THR A 297 16.27 16.40 -16.83
N GLY A 298 16.37 16.30 -18.14
CA GLY A 298 17.66 16.37 -18.81
C GLY A 298 17.75 15.48 -20.05
N SER A 299 16.89 15.70 -20.99
CA SER A 299 17.07 15.31 -22.38
C SER A 299 17.23 16.55 -23.24
#